data_252b60448a47b4ccdfed182fc4145f7c
#
_entry.id   252b60448a47b4ccdfed182fc4145f7c
#
_cell.length_a   1.000
_cell.length_b   1.000
_cell.length_c   1.000
_cell.angle_alpha   90.00
_cell.angle_beta   90.00
_cell.angle_gamma   90.00
#
_symmetry.space_group_name_H-M   'P 1'
#
loop_
_entity.id
_entity.type
_entity.pdbx_description
1 polymer ?
#
loop_
_entity_poly.entity_id
_entity_poly.type
_entity_poly.pdbx_seq_one_letter_code
_entity_poly.pdbx_strand_id
1 'polypeptide(L)'
;MKPSCLAAIFYAIGGIAALVSVGVSAFAAHGLPHVASANARAGELFNRGTEFQMVHALALILITIVADRLMPGAARTVLWTSAGFMIAGFVLFPTAVYAAAFDKPHFYAPWGGTAAMVGWLLFALGAALSVRTT
;
A
#
# COMPACT_ATOMS: atom_id res chain seq x y z
N MET A 1 -10.46 -18.38 15.09
CA MET A 1 -11.56 -17.56 14.54
C MET A 1 -11.35 -17.44 13.04
N LYS A 2 -12.36 -17.74 12.22
CA LYS A 2 -12.24 -17.60 10.76
C LYS A 2 -12.32 -16.12 10.38
N PRO A 3 -11.50 -15.64 9.42
CA PRO A 3 -11.60 -14.26 8.95
C PRO A 3 -12.94 -14.04 8.25
N SER A 4 -13.44 -12.80 8.27
CA SER A 4 -14.58 -12.41 7.44
C SER A 4 -14.21 -12.48 5.95
N CYS A 5 -15.20 -12.59 5.08
CA CYS A 5 -14.97 -12.60 3.62
C CYS A 5 -14.22 -11.33 3.18
N LEU A 6 -14.57 -10.17 3.74
CA LEU A 6 -13.89 -8.91 3.47
C LEU A 6 -12.42 -8.96 3.91
N ALA A 7 -12.15 -9.46 5.12
CA ALA A 7 -10.78 -9.61 5.61
C ALA A 7 -9.95 -10.53 4.71
N ALA A 8 -10.51 -11.65 4.27
CA ALA A 8 -9.83 -12.57 3.37
C ALA A 8 -9.42 -11.90 2.05
N ILE A 9 -10.28 -11.04 1.49
CA ILE A 9 -9.99 -10.27 0.28
C ILE A 9 -8.82 -9.30 0.54
N PHE A 10 -8.84 -8.54 1.64
CA PHE A 10 -7.78 -7.59 1.95
C PHE A 10 -6.45 -8.28 2.29
N TYR A 11 -6.47 -9.45 2.93
CA TYR A 11 -5.25 -10.27 3.11
C TYR A 11 -4.66 -10.71 1.77
N ALA A 12 -5.50 -11.16 0.83
CA ALA A 12 -5.05 -11.54 -0.50
C ALA A 12 -4.45 -10.35 -1.26
N ILE A 13 -5.10 -9.19 -1.23
CA ILE A 13 -4.59 -7.94 -1.85
C ILE A 13 -3.23 -7.56 -1.24
N GLY A 14 -3.11 -7.54 0.08
CA GLY A 14 -1.86 -7.23 0.76
C GLY A 14 -0.75 -8.22 0.43
N GLY A 15 -1.04 -9.51 0.44
CA GLY A 15 -0.09 -10.56 0.08
C GLY A 15 0.39 -10.46 -1.37
N ILE A 16 -0.53 -10.23 -2.31
CA ILE A 16 -0.20 -10.04 -3.73
C ILE A 16 0.63 -8.76 -3.92
N ALA A 17 0.27 -7.66 -3.26
CA ALA A 17 1.03 -6.41 -3.34
C ALA A 17 2.46 -6.59 -2.81
N ALA A 18 2.65 -7.32 -1.72
CA ALA A 18 3.97 -7.66 -1.18
C ALA A 18 4.77 -8.55 -2.14
N LEU A 19 4.14 -9.58 -2.73
CA LEU A 19 4.76 -10.44 -3.74
C LEU A 19 5.22 -9.62 -4.95
N VAL A 20 4.37 -8.73 -5.47
CA VAL A 20 4.70 -7.83 -6.59
C VAL A 20 5.89 -6.93 -6.22
N SER A 21 5.90 -6.38 -5.01
CA SER A 21 7.01 -5.55 -4.53
C SER A 21 8.34 -6.29 -4.56
N VAL A 22 8.39 -7.55 -4.08
CA VAL A 22 9.60 -8.39 -4.13
C VAL A 22 10.02 -8.66 -5.57
N GLY A 23 9.07 -9.03 -6.44
CA GLY A 23 9.36 -9.30 -7.86
C GLY A 23 9.89 -8.07 -8.60
N VAL A 24 9.27 -6.91 -8.37
CA VAL A 24 9.72 -5.63 -8.97
C VAL A 24 11.09 -5.22 -8.44
N SER A 25 11.37 -5.43 -7.15
CA SER A 25 12.69 -5.17 -6.57
C SER A 25 13.76 -6.07 -7.19
N ALA A 26 13.47 -7.35 -7.40
CA ALA A 26 14.39 -8.27 -8.10
C ALA A 26 14.62 -7.83 -9.56
N PHE A 27 13.58 -7.41 -10.26
CA PHE A 27 13.72 -6.84 -11.61
C PHE A 27 14.58 -5.57 -11.61
N ALA A 28 14.39 -4.68 -10.65
CA ALA A 28 15.18 -3.46 -10.52
C ALA A 28 16.67 -3.75 -10.34
N ALA A 29 17.00 -4.80 -9.60
CA ALA A 29 18.40 -5.19 -9.36
C ALA A 29 19.05 -5.87 -10.57
N HIS A 30 18.33 -6.72 -11.29
CA HIS A 30 18.92 -7.64 -12.28
C HIS A 30 18.48 -7.36 -13.73
N GLY A 31 17.25 -6.91 -13.94
CA GLY A 31 16.67 -6.69 -15.27
C GLY A 31 16.79 -5.25 -15.76
N LEU A 32 16.50 -4.30 -14.88
CA LEU A 32 16.46 -2.87 -15.22
C LEU A 32 17.76 -2.32 -15.84
N PRO A 33 18.98 -2.71 -15.39
CA PRO A 33 20.22 -2.24 -16.00
C PRO A 33 20.38 -2.59 -17.48
N HIS A 34 19.62 -3.55 -17.98
CA HIS A 34 19.64 -3.99 -19.38
C HIS A 34 18.53 -3.34 -20.23
N VAL A 35 17.71 -2.47 -19.64
CA VAL A 35 16.60 -1.81 -20.34
C VAL A 35 17.04 -0.45 -20.88
N ALA A 36 17.28 -0.38 -22.18
CA ALA A 36 17.78 0.83 -22.85
C ALA A 36 16.89 2.07 -22.73
N SER A 37 15.58 1.87 -22.49
CA SER A 37 14.60 2.96 -22.31
C SER A 37 14.51 3.48 -20.88
N ALA A 38 15.20 2.87 -19.91
CA ALA A 38 15.24 3.33 -18.54
C ALA A 38 16.15 4.56 -18.40
N ASN A 39 15.68 5.58 -17.69
CA ASN A 39 16.49 6.78 -17.46
C ASN A 39 17.54 6.57 -16.33
N ALA A 40 18.46 7.53 -16.17
CA ALA A 40 19.56 7.43 -15.21
C ALA A 40 19.08 7.30 -13.73
N ARG A 41 17.84 7.69 -13.41
CA ARG A 41 17.25 7.60 -12.08
C ARG A 41 16.38 6.37 -11.86
N ALA A 42 16.24 5.52 -12.87
CA ALA A 42 15.30 4.40 -12.85
C ALA A 42 15.52 3.48 -11.63
N GLY A 43 16.75 3.13 -11.29
CA GLY A 43 17.06 2.29 -10.14
C GLY A 43 16.59 2.90 -8.82
N GLU A 44 16.83 4.20 -8.59
CA GLU A 44 16.35 4.91 -7.41
C GLU A 44 14.82 4.96 -7.35
N LEU A 45 14.17 5.24 -8.47
CA LEU A 45 12.72 5.31 -8.57
C LEU A 45 12.06 3.96 -8.28
N PHE A 46 12.61 2.88 -8.84
CA PHE A 46 12.12 1.54 -8.55
C PHE A 46 12.27 1.16 -7.08
N ASN A 47 13.42 1.45 -6.46
CA ASN A 47 13.63 1.19 -5.04
C ASN A 47 12.61 1.95 -4.18
N ARG A 48 12.39 3.23 -4.43
CA ARG A 48 11.37 4.03 -3.72
C ARG A 48 9.97 3.46 -3.89
N GLY A 49 9.60 3.05 -5.10
CA GLY A 49 8.30 2.46 -5.39
C GLY A 49 8.09 1.15 -4.65
N THR A 50 9.07 0.24 -4.68
CA THR A 50 9.00 -1.07 -4.01
C THR A 50 8.97 -0.95 -2.50
N GLU A 51 9.79 -0.08 -1.90
CA GLU A 51 9.77 0.17 -0.45
C GLU A 51 8.42 0.70 0.00
N PHE A 52 7.88 1.71 -0.71
CA PHE A 52 6.57 2.26 -0.42
C PHE A 52 5.48 1.20 -0.54
N GLN A 53 5.48 0.42 -1.62
CA GLN A 53 4.50 -0.64 -1.85
C GLN A 53 4.55 -1.70 -0.76
N MET A 54 5.74 -2.17 -0.37
CA MET A 54 5.91 -3.20 0.67
C MET A 54 5.39 -2.71 2.02
N VAL A 55 5.78 -1.52 2.46
CA VAL A 55 5.35 -0.95 3.74
C VAL A 55 3.83 -0.85 3.81
N HIS A 56 3.18 -0.35 2.75
CA HIS A 56 1.73 -0.16 2.76
C HIS A 56 0.95 -1.46 2.52
N ALA A 57 1.53 -2.46 1.85
CA ALA A 57 0.98 -3.81 1.77
C ALA A 57 0.94 -4.48 3.16
N LEU A 58 2.02 -4.37 3.94
CA LEU A 58 2.06 -4.87 5.32
C LEU A 58 1.11 -4.08 6.23
N ALA A 59 1.03 -2.75 6.06
CA ALA A 59 0.08 -1.92 6.78
C ALA A 59 -1.38 -2.35 6.50
N LEU A 60 -1.72 -2.66 5.25
CA LEU A 60 -3.04 -3.19 4.88
C LEU A 60 -3.37 -4.49 5.65
N ILE A 61 -2.43 -5.43 5.70
CA ILE A 61 -2.60 -6.69 6.43
C ILE A 61 -2.82 -6.41 7.92
N LEU A 62 -2.00 -5.55 8.53
CA LEU A 62 -2.11 -5.17 9.94
C LEU A 62 -3.46 -4.52 10.26
N ILE A 63 -3.87 -3.53 9.46
CA ILE A 63 -5.16 -2.85 9.61
C ILE A 63 -6.31 -3.85 9.51
N THR A 64 -6.23 -4.78 8.56
CA THR A 64 -7.22 -5.82 8.35
C THR A 64 -7.35 -6.73 9.58
N ILE A 65 -6.22 -7.15 10.19
CA ILE A 65 -6.22 -7.96 11.41
C ILE A 65 -6.94 -7.23 12.54
N VAL A 66 -6.66 -5.95 12.72
CA VAL A 66 -7.28 -5.17 13.80
C VAL A 66 -8.76 -4.94 13.53
N ALA A 67 -9.12 -4.51 12.31
CA ALA A 67 -10.50 -4.22 11.94
C ALA A 67 -11.42 -5.45 12.03
N ASP A 68 -10.92 -6.63 11.62
CA ASP A 68 -11.72 -7.86 11.60
C ASP A 68 -12.02 -8.40 13.01
N ARG A 69 -11.22 -8.01 14.01
CA ARG A 69 -11.42 -8.41 15.41
C ARG A 69 -12.33 -7.50 16.20
N LEU A 70 -12.61 -6.31 15.70
CA LEU A 70 -13.48 -5.36 16.39
C LEU A 70 -14.96 -5.68 16.15
N MET A 71 -15.78 -5.41 17.18
CA MET A 71 -17.22 -5.39 17.04
C MET A 71 -17.67 -4.30 16.06
N PRO A 72 -18.82 -4.46 15.37
CA PRO A 72 -19.36 -3.41 14.51
C PRO A 72 -19.49 -2.08 15.25
N GLY A 73 -18.98 -1.00 14.65
CA GLY A 73 -18.99 0.33 15.26
C GLY A 73 -18.06 1.29 14.54
N ALA A 74 -17.97 2.51 15.06
CA ALA A 74 -17.20 3.60 14.45
C ALA A 74 -15.71 3.23 14.24
N ALA A 75 -15.05 2.66 15.25
CA ALA A 75 -13.66 2.25 15.17
C ALA A 75 -13.40 1.28 14.01
N ARG A 76 -14.24 0.24 13.89
CA ARG A 76 -14.16 -0.74 12.82
C ARG A 76 -14.37 -0.11 11.45
N THR A 77 -15.36 0.77 11.30
CA THR A 77 -15.63 1.47 10.04
C THR A 77 -14.46 2.35 9.62
N VAL A 78 -13.89 3.12 10.55
CA VAL A 78 -12.72 3.97 10.28
C VAL A 78 -11.52 3.14 9.84
N LEU A 79 -11.27 1.98 10.44
CA LEU A 79 -10.18 1.09 10.05
C LEU A 79 -10.39 0.47 8.66
N TRP A 80 -11.61 0.08 8.30
CA TRP A 80 -11.88 -0.39 6.92
C TRP A 80 -11.71 0.72 5.89
N THR A 81 -12.07 1.95 6.23
CA THR A 81 -11.82 3.12 5.38
C THR A 81 -10.31 3.36 5.22
N SER A 82 -9.55 3.27 6.31
CA SER A 82 -8.09 3.32 6.29
C SER A 82 -7.50 2.28 5.33
N ALA A 83 -7.96 1.03 5.39
CA ALA A 83 -7.52 -0.04 4.51
C ALA A 83 -7.75 0.30 3.03
N GLY A 84 -8.90 0.89 2.69
CA GLY A 84 -9.18 1.38 1.33
C GLY A 84 -8.19 2.45 0.86
N PHE A 85 -7.86 3.41 1.72
CA PHE A 85 -6.86 4.44 1.43
C PHE A 85 -5.44 3.88 1.29
N MET A 86 -5.08 2.84 2.04
CA MET A 86 -3.81 2.14 1.86
C MET A 86 -3.70 1.50 0.48
N ILE A 87 -4.78 0.85 0.01
CA ILE A 87 -4.81 0.28 -1.35
C ILE A 87 -4.61 1.37 -2.40
N ALA A 88 -5.35 2.47 -2.32
CA ALA A 88 -5.19 3.59 -3.24
C ALA A 88 -3.75 4.14 -3.22
N GLY A 89 -3.15 4.27 -2.04
CA GLY A 89 -1.78 4.75 -1.86
C GLY A 89 -0.77 3.85 -2.55
N PHE A 90 -0.76 2.56 -2.27
CA PHE A 90 0.25 1.65 -2.83
C PHE A 90 -0.01 1.24 -4.29
N VAL A 91 -1.17 1.53 -4.84
CA VAL A 91 -1.42 1.39 -6.27
C VAL A 91 -0.95 2.64 -7.02
N LEU A 92 -1.38 3.82 -6.60
CA LEU A 92 -1.13 5.07 -7.33
C LEU A 92 0.33 5.52 -7.23
N PHE A 93 0.93 5.53 -6.05
CA PHE A 93 2.28 6.06 -5.88
C PHE A 93 3.34 5.22 -6.58
N PRO A 94 3.46 3.89 -6.35
CA PRO A 94 4.47 3.08 -7.01
C PRO A 94 4.33 3.06 -8.53
N THR A 95 3.11 2.93 -9.05
CA THR A 95 2.88 2.94 -10.51
C THR A 95 3.32 4.24 -11.16
N ALA A 96 3.07 5.39 -10.51
CA ALA A 96 3.54 6.68 -10.99
C ALA A 96 5.08 6.76 -10.97
N VAL A 97 5.71 6.30 -9.90
CA VAL A 97 7.17 6.32 -9.74
C VAL A 97 7.84 5.37 -10.76
N TYR A 98 7.25 4.21 -11.02
CA TYR A 98 7.74 3.31 -12.08
C TYR A 98 7.57 3.92 -13.47
N ALA A 99 6.47 4.61 -13.74
CA ALA A 99 6.27 5.33 -14.99
C ALA A 99 7.34 6.41 -15.20
N ALA A 100 7.69 7.14 -14.14
CA ALA A 100 8.74 8.16 -14.15
C ALA A 100 10.12 7.61 -14.52
N ALA A 101 10.41 6.34 -14.20
CA ALA A 101 11.66 5.66 -14.58
C ALA A 101 11.83 5.50 -16.10
N PHE A 102 10.76 5.62 -16.85
CA PHE A 102 10.72 5.54 -18.32
C PHE A 102 10.25 6.85 -18.96
N ASP A 103 10.36 7.97 -18.24
CA ASP A 103 9.93 9.30 -18.70
C ASP A 103 8.45 9.36 -19.15
N LYS A 104 7.61 8.49 -18.56
CA LYS A 104 6.17 8.45 -18.80
C LYS A 104 5.41 9.39 -17.86
N PRO A 105 4.15 9.78 -18.19
CA PRO A 105 3.33 10.62 -17.32
C PRO A 105 3.18 10.02 -15.91
N HIS A 106 3.48 10.81 -14.88
CA HIS A 106 3.49 10.41 -13.47
C HIS A 106 2.88 11.45 -12.53
N PHE A 107 2.08 12.37 -13.08
CA PHE A 107 1.44 13.49 -12.35
C PHE A 107 0.52 13.05 -11.22
N TYR A 108 0.12 11.79 -11.18
CA TYR A 108 -0.74 11.23 -10.14
C TYR A 108 0.01 10.71 -8.90
N ALA A 109 1.34 10.75 -8.87
CA ALA A 109 2.13 10.36 -7.71
C ALA A 109 1.72 11.07 -6.40
N PRO A 110 1.47 12.39 -6.39
CA PRO A 110 1.03 13.07 -5.16
C PRO A 110 -0.28 12.55 -4.59
N TRP A 111 -1.20 12.11 -5.43
CA TRP A 111 -2.48 11.54 -4.99
C TRP A 111 -2.29 10.22 -4.26
N GLY A 112 -1.35 9.38 -4.71
CA GLY A 112 -0.99 8.15 -4.03
C GLY A 112 -0.35 8.40 -2.66
N GLY A 113 0.57 9.35 -2.59
CA GLY A 113 1.18 9.77 -1.32
C GLY A 113 0.15 10.34 -0.34
N THR A 114 -0.73 11.23 -0.83
CA THR A 114 -1.81 11.81 -0.01
C THR A 114 -2.77 10.73 0.48
N ALA A 115 -3.17 9.79 -0.37
CA ALA A 115 -4.02 8.67 0.03
C ALA A 115 -3.39 7.86 1.16
N ALA A 116 -2.10 7.53 1.07
CA ALA A 116 -1.39 6.82 2.12
C ALA A 116 -1.35 7.62 3.43
N MET A 117 -1.10 8.94 3.39
CA MET A 117 -1.13 9.79 4.60
C MET A 117 -2.51 9.80 5.25
N VAL A 118 -3.59 9.91 4.47
CA VAL A 118 -4.96 9.81 4.97
C VAL A 118 -5.20 8.42 5.57
N GLY A 119 -4.73 7.37 4.92
CA GLY A 119 -4.80 6.00 5.44
C GLY A 119 -4.15 5.87 6.82
N TRP A 120 -2.95 6.37 7.01
CA TRP A 120 -2.26 6.36 8.31
C TRP A 120 -2.99 7.18 9.38
N LEU A 121 -3.51 8.35 9.02
CA LEU A 121 -4.31 9.16 9.95
C LEU A 121 -5.57 8.42 10.40
N LEU A 122 -6.29 7.82 9.46
CA LEU A 122 -7.48 7.02 9.77
C LEU A 122 -7.15 5.78 10.61
N PHE A 123 -6.00 5.14 10.37
CA PHE A 123 -5.54 4.04 11.22
C PHE A 123 -5.34 4.51 12.67
N ALA A 124 -4.64 5.63 12.86
CA ALA A 124 -4.42 6.19 14.19
C ALA A 124 -5.74 6.55 14.90
N LEU A 125 -6.68 7.17 14.19
CA LEU A 125 -8.01 7.49 14.72
C LEU A 125 -8.82 6.24 15.06
N GLY A 126 -8.84 5.25 14.17
CA GLY A 126 -9.55 3.99 14.39
C GLY A 126 -8.99 3.21 15.59
N ALA A 127 -7.66 3.18 15.72
CA ALA A 127 -6.99 2.58 16.88
C ALA A 127 -7.35 3.31 18.19
N ALA A 128 -7.35 4.65 18.20
CA ALA A 128 -7.73 5.43 19.37
C ALA A 128 -9.20 5.23 19.75
N LEU A 129 -10.10 5.11 18.79
CA LEU A 129 -11.51 4.84 19.03
C LEU A 129 -11.76 3.43 19.58
N SER A 130 -10.92 2.46 19.22
CA SER A 130 -11.08 1.07 19.67
C SER A 130 -10.90 0.90 21.17
N VAL A 131 -10.10 1.74 21.81
CA VAL A 131 -9.86 1.72 23.27
C VAL A 131 -11.11 2.16 24.07
N ARG A 132 -11.99 2.95 23.45
CA ARG A 132 -13.19 3.49 24.12
C ARG A 132 -14.39 2.53 24.09
N THR A 133 -14.29 1.44 23.36
CA THR A 133 -15.39 0.46 23.15
C THR A 133 -15.19 -0.82 24.00
N THR A 134 -14.15 -0.88 24.79
CA THR A 134 -13.91 -1.91 25.82
C THR A 134 -14.30 -1.39 27.19
#